data_19ca92aee7fcc3291219bb9bbe88bd3f
#
_entry.id   19ca92aee7fcc3291219bb9bbe88bd3f
#
_cell.length_a   1.000
_cell.length_b   1.000
_cell.length_c   1.000
_cell.angle_alpha   90.00
_cell.angle_beta   90.00
_cell.angle_gamma   90.00
#
_symmetry.space_group_name_H-M   'P 1'
#
loop_
_entity.id
_entity.type
_entity.pdbx_description
1 polymer ?
#
loop_
_entity_poly.entity_id
_entity_poly.type
_entity_poly.pdbx_seq_one_letter_code
_entity_poly.pdbx_strand_id
1 'polypeptide(L)'
;IGGAWLAANYGIESVMPLQTLSRIGSRRTTQVLDGITTEIYVESMRPTRTLRGHLTFHLKHEAPHLELLSMLFRKIDSIDLESWLADEPSGQYAKRAGFLYEFLTGKELAISAEITGAYIDVLDGLKLVVATPEHSIPNRRWRVRDNLPGTPNFCPIIRKNKDSIQAMSLDVSELINDLAIEFGDELLMRSEVWMTLRESKSSFAIEGEADQLDRIQRFANVLSRRTGQGSFPLNQAALSELQSEILGKRTTLEQFGIRQSPVFVGEVARYQDIVHYIAPPAADVHAMLEGVVTFLERTKGQSPVMRSAVAAFGFIYIHPLADGNGRVHRFLINDILRRDDAVKAPMILPISSLISSDPAERHMYDRILDEVSRPLMQSLAGLYEFEATYTTYADGIRSNFVFHGDDNARHTWRLLDLTKQVIYLAHLLARTIREDMREESLYIRSHAQARKAIKEIVEMPDIQIDRVIRSVESNQGKLSNMLSKEIPILQETFIWDAIVKAIENAFRDGPEMNVVSKYASRNRT
;
A
#
# COMPACT_ATOMS: atom_id res chain seq x y z
N ILE A 1 -7.23 31.52 -5.64
CA ILE A 1 -6.06 31.77 -6.50
C ILE A 1 -5.34 30.45 -6.73
N GLY A 2 -4.30 30.42 -7.59
CA GLY A 2 -3.54 29.21 -7.86
C GLY A 2 -4.37 28.10 -8.50
N GLY A 3 -4.16 26.85 -8.07
CA GLY A 3 -4.84 25.66 -8.60
C GLY A 3 -6.36 25.76 -8.54
N ALA A 4 -6.93 26.27 -7.45
CA ALA A 4 -8.37 26.43 -7.31
C ALA A 4 -8.97 27.42 -8.34
N TRP A 5 -8.23 28.48 -8.68
CA TRP A 5 -8.66 29.41 -9.75
C TRP A 5 -8.56 28.74 -11.13
N LEU A 6 -7.47 27.99 -11.38
CA LEU A 6 -7.31 27.25 -12.64
C LEU A 6 -8.47 26.26 -12.83
N ALA A 7 -8.80 25.48 -11.79
CA ALA A 7 -9.92 24.55 -11.83
C ALA A 7 -11.24 25.27 -12.18
N ALA A 8 -11.59 26.32 -11.45
CA ALA A 8 -12.83 27.06 -11.64
C ALA A 8 -12.91 27.76 -13.00
N ASN A 9 -11.81 28.42 -13.44
CA ASN A 9 -11.81 29.22 -14.67
C ASN A 9 -11.88 28.35 -15.95
N TYR A 10 -11.31 27.14 -15.89
CA TYR A 10 -11.31 26.19 -17.02
C TYR A 10 -12.34 25.06 -16.87
N GLY A 11 -13.23 25.13 -15.87
CA GLY A 11 -14.26 24.13 -15.64
C GLY A 11 -13.67 22.72 -15.46
N ILE A 12 -12.63 22.60 -14.62
CA ILE A 12 -11.96 21.32 -14.35
C ILE A 12 -12.46 20.79 -13.01
N GLU A 13 -13.01 19.60 -13.04
CA GLU A 13 -13.40 18.83 -11.86
C GLU A 13 -12.44 17.64 -11.73
N SER A 14 -11.33 17.85 -11.00
CA SER A 14 -10.42 16.75 -10.68
C SER A 14 -11.10 15.77 -9.72
N VAL A 15 -10.91 14.47 -9.94
CA VAL A 15 -11.46 13.41 -9.10
C VAL A 15 -10.88 13.51 -7.70
N MET A 16 -9.55 13.66 -7.62
CA MET A 16 -8.90 13.90 -6.34
C MET A 16 -8.99 15.38 -5.96
N PRO A 17 -9.50 15.70 -4.75
CA PRO A 17 -9.68 17.09 -4.35
C PRO A 17 -8.35 17.81 -4.15
N LEU A 18 -8.34 19.12 -4.40
CA LEU A 18 -7.22 19.99 -4.06
C LEU A 18 -7.01 19.98 -2.54
N GLN A 19 -5.88 19.51 -2.11
CA GLN A 19 -5.53 19.43 -0.68
C GLN A 19 -5.01 20.76 -0.12
N THR A 20 -4.66 21.72 -1.00
CA THR A 20 -4.24 23.05 -0.62
C THR A 20 -5.09 24.08 -1.39
N LEU A 21 -5.78 24.91 -0.65
CA LEU A 21 -6.57 26.03 -1.19
C LEU A 21 -5.88 27.35 -0.83
N SER A 22 -5.55 28.14 -1.84
CA SER A 22 -4.93 29.45 -1.64
C SER A 22 -5.92 30.57 -1.79
N ARG A 23 -5.93 31.52 -0.83
CA ARG A 23 -6.81 32.68 -0.81
C ARG A 23 -6.02 33.95 -0.53
N ILE A 24 -6.59 35.10 -0.88
CA ILE A 24 -6.05 36.42 -0.50
C ILE A 24 -6.75 36.89 0.77
N GLY A 25 -5.99 37.45 1.68
CA GLY A 25 -6.47 38.03 2.94
C GLY A 25 -5.55 39.12 3.45
N SER A 26 -5.84 39.61 4.64
CA SER A 26 -5.11 40.75 5.26
C SER A 26 -3.71 40.37 5.77
N ARG A 27 -3.49 39.11 6.12
CA ARG A 27 -2.21 38.63 6.64
C ARG A 27 -1.91 37.21 6.16
N ARG A 28 -0.61 36.86 6.12
CA ARG A 28 -0.16 35.50 5.80
C ARG A 28 -0.50 34.56 6.96
N THR A 29 -1.31 33.54 6.70
CA THR A 29 -1.67 32.49 7.68
C THR A 29 -1.91 31.15 6.97
N THR A 30 -1.73 30.06 7.70
CA THR A 30 -2.06 28.71 7.27
C THR A 30 -3.10 28.14 8.24
N GLN A 31 -4.16 27.56 7.72
CA GLN A 31 -5.21 26.88 8.47
C GLN A 31 -5.37 25.45 7.93
N VAL A 32 -5.51 24.50 8.81
CA VAL A 32 -5.80 23.10 8.43
C VAL A 32 -7.15 22.73 9.02
N LEU A 33 -8.08 22.35 8.16
CA LEU A 33 -9.41 21.89 8.56
C LEU A 33 -9.77 20.66 7.71
N ASP A 34 -10.16 19.59 8.35
CA ASP A 34 -10.59 18.32 7.71
C ASP A 34 -9.59 17.80 6.65
N GLY A 35 -8.29 17.93 6.95
CA GLY A 35 -7.21 17.52 6.04
C GLY A 35 -6.96 18.45 4.86
N ILE A 36 -7.73 19.52 4.70
CA ILE A 36 -7.53 20.56 3.68
C ILE A 36 -6.73 21.71 4.29
N THR A 37 -5.61 22.05 3.66
CA THR A 37 -4.80 23.20 4.03
C THR A 37 -5.28 24.45 3.30
N THR A 38 -5.72 25.45 4.03
CA THR A 38 -6.01 26.78 3.48
C THR A 38 -4.85 27.72 3.75
N GLU A 39 -4.21 28.18 2.68
CA GLU A 39 -3.11 29.14 2.71
C GLU A 39 -3.63 30.54 2.38
N ILE A 40 -3.52 31.47 3.30
CA ILE A 40 -3.93 32.86 3.12
C ILE A 40 -2.70 33.70 2.78
N TYR A 41 -2.74 34.38 1.64
CA TYR A 41 -1.67 35.24 1.13
C TYR A 41 -2.09 36.71 1.20
N VAL A 42 -1.13 37.62 1.34
CA VAL A 42 -1.39 39.07 1.35
C VAL A 42 -1.69 39.58 -0.07
N GLU A 43 -2.35 40.75 -0.15
CA GLU A 43 -2.80 41.32 -1.43
C GLU A 43 -1.66 41.50 -2.45
N SER A 44 -0.47 41.87 -2.01
CA SER A 44 0.71 42.02 -2.90
C SER A 44 1.17 40.72 -3.59
N MET A 45 0.68 39.57 -3.13
CA MET A 45 0.99 38.25 -3.72
C MET A 45 -0.12 37.77 -4.67
N ARG A 46 -1.16 38.59 -4.91
CA ARG A 46 -2.23 38.23 -5.83
C ARG A 46 -1.69 38.04 -7.24
N PRO A 47 -1.87 36.85 -7.86
CA PRO A 47 -1.47 36.65 -9.24
C PRO A 47 -2.38 37.46 -10.20
N THR A 48 -1.85 37.82 -11.36
CA THR A 48 -2.68 38.33 -12.47
C THR A 48 -3.74 37.32 -12.85
N ARG A 49 -4.93 37.80 -13.29
CA ARG A 49 -6.06 36.96 -13.69
C ARG A 49 -5.85 36.35 -15.10
N THR A 50 -4.78 35.61 -15.26
CA THR A 50 -4.37 34.92 -16.49
C THR A 50 -3.93 33.51 -16.20
N LEU A 51 -3.91 32.63 -17.21
CA LEU A 51 -3.32 31.29 -17.12
C LEU A 51 -1.90 31.37 -16.54
N ARG A 52 -1.03 32.19 -17.13
CA ARG A 52 0.36 32.38 -16.71
C ARG A 52 0.48 32.79 -15.24
N GLY A 53 -0.32 33.76 -14.79
CA GLY A 53 -0.29 34.24 -13.41
C GLY A 53 -0.63 33.16 -12.39
N HIS A 54 -1.75 32.44 -12.62
CA HIS A 54 -2.21 31.43 -11.70
C HIS A 54 -1.42 30.11 -11.79
N LEU A 55 -0.94 29.74 -12.97
CA LEU A 55 -0.05 28.57 -13.13
C LEU A 55 1.31 28.82 -12.48
N THR A 56 1.88 30.03 -12.65
CA THR A 56 3.08 30.44 -11.92
C THR A 56 2.87 30.37 -10.41
N PHE A 57 1.72 30.87 -9.92
CA PHE A 57 1.41 30.82 -8.49
C PHE A 57 1.31 29.38 -7.98
N HIS A 58 0.60 28.51 -8.72
CA HIS A 58 0.45 27.09 -8.39
C HIS A 58 1.79 26.38 -8.30
N LEU A 59 2.64 26.50 -9.33
CA LEU A 59 3.96 25.86 -9.37
C LEU A 59 4.94 26.44 -8.33
N LYS A 60 4.77 27.70 -7.91
CA LYS A 60 5.65 28.38 -6.96
C LYS A 60 5.25 28.14 -5.51
N HIS A 61 3.99 28.29 -5.19
CA HIS A 61 3.51 28.41 -3.81
C HIS A 61 2.76 27.18 -3.32
N GLU A 62 2.10 26.44 -4.20
CA GLU A 62 1.36 25.22 -3.85
C GLU A 62 2.20 23.96 -4.13
N ALA A 63 1.79 22.83 -3.60
CA ALA A 63 2.27 21.53 -4.10
C ALA A 63 1.54 21.25 -5.42
N PRO A 64 2.25 21.11 -6.56
CA PRO A 64 1.60 20.90 -7.84
C PRO A 64 0.66 19.69 -7.82
N HIS A 65 -0.59 19.90 -8.25
CA HIS A 65 -1.60 18.85 -8.39
C HIS A 65 -1.56 18.32 -9.82
N LEU A 66 -0.87 17.20 -10.05
CA LEU A 66 -0.58 16.72 -11.41
C LEU A 66 -1.85 16.31 -12.18
N GLU A 67 -2.87 15.76 -11.52
CA GLU A 67 -4.15 15.44 -12.14
C GLU A 67 -4.82 16.71 -12.67
N LEU A 68 -4.93 17.77 -11.85
CA LEU A 68 -5.44 19.06 -12.30
C LEU A 68 -4.63 19.60 -13.49
N LEU A 69 -3.30 19.57 -13.43
CA LEU A 69 -2.45 20.03 -14.52
C LEU A 69 -2.62 19.19 -15.79
N SER A 70 -2.76 17.87 -15.67
CA SER A 70 -3.01 16.98 -16.79
C SER A 70 -4.34 17.29 -17.51
N MET A 71 -5.38 17.57 -16.73
CA MET A 71 -6.70 17.99 -17.28
C MET A 71 -6.64 19.40 -17.86
N LEU A 72 -5.95 20.33 -17.19
CA LEU A 72 -5.78 21.70 -17.65
C LEU A 72 -5.09 21.76 -19.02
N PHE A 73 -3.95 21.06 -19.15
CA PHE A 73 -3.16 21.07 -20.38
C PHE A 73 -3.86 20.42 -21.59
N ARG A 74 -4.91 19.66 -21.37
CA ARG A 74 -5.78 19.16 -22.46
C ARG A 74 -6.87 20.16 -22.87
N LYS A 75 -7.21 21.09 -21.98
CA LYS A 75 -8.28 22.10 -22.23
C LYS A 75 -7.77 23.43 -22.78
N ILE A 76 -6.53 23.80 -22.47
CA ILE A 76 -5.95 25.05 -22.95
C ILE A 76 -5.42 24.90 -24.38
N ASP A 77 -5.32 26.02 -25.08
CA ASP A 77 -4.59 26.09 -26.34
C ASP A 77 -3.08 26.09 -26.05
N SER A 78 -2.29 25.28 -26.78
CA SER A 78 -0.82 25.27 -26.65
C SER A 78 -0.19 26.63 -26.92
N ILE A 79 -0.82 27.44 -27.76
CA ILE A 79 -0.40 28.82 -28.12
C ILE A 79 -0.19 29.69 -26.87
N ASP A 80 -1.02 29.51 -25.82
CA ASP A 80 -0.89 30.28 -24.58
C ASP A 80 0.44 29.99 -23.87
N LEU A 81 0.87 28.73 -23.87
CA LEU A 81 2.17 28.31 -23.30
C LEU A 81 3.33 28.67 -24.20
N GLU A 82 3.18 28.50 -25.53
CA GLU A 82 4.18 28.83 -26.52
C GLU A 82 4.51 30.34 -26.51
N SER A 83 3.47 31.19 -26.41
CA SER A 83 3.62 32.63 -26.25
C SER A 83 4.34 32.99 -24.94
N TRP A 84 3.96 32.36 -23.83
CA TRP A 84 4.65 32.58 -22.56
C TRP A 84 6.15 32.20 -22.60
N LEU A 85 6.46 31.08 -23.25
CA LEU A 85 7.84 30.62 -23.42
C LEU A 85 8.66 31.55 -24.35
N ALA A 86 8.01 32.12 -25.38
CA ALA A 86 8.63 33.10 -26.25
C ALA A 86 8.97 34.42 -25.50
N ASP A 87 8.06 34.86 -24.60
CA ASP A 87 8.27 36.03 -23.75
C ASP A 87 9.32 35.82 -22.65
N GLU A 88 9.39 34.59 -22.09
CA GLU A 88 10.27 34.24 -20.96
C GLU A 88 11.05 32.94 -21.18
N PRO A 89 11.96 32.88 -22.17
CA PRO A 89 12.68 31.63 -22.50
C PRO A 89 13.64 31.16 -21.40
N SER A 90 14.00 32.05 -20.47
CA SER A 90 14.79 31.69 -19.26
C SER A 90 13.95 31.55 -17.99
N GLY A 91 12.64 31.82 -18.09
CA GLY A 91 11.70 31.85 -16.96
C GLY A 91 11.55 30.46 -16.30
N GLN A 92 11.84 30.37 -15.00
CA GLN A 92 11.84 29.06 -14.33
C GLN A 92 10.46 28.39 -14.34
N TYR A 93 9.35 29.14 -14.21
CA TYR A 93 8.00 28.58 -14.20
C TYR A 93 7.49 28.32 -15.62
N ALA A 94 7.91 29.11 -16.61
CA ALA A 94 7.65 28.84 -18.02
C ALA A 94 8.26 27.50 -18.44
N LYS A 95 9.54 27.25 -18.10
CA LYS A 95 10.25 25.99 -18.37
C LYS A 95 9.58 24.79 -17.67
N ARG A 96 9.17 24.94 -16.40
CA ARG A 96 8.42 23.90 -15.67
C ARG A 96 7.08 23.60 -16.34
N ALA A 97 6.34 24.63 -16.71
CA ALA A 97 5.02 24.49 -17.35
C ALA A 97 5.15 23.78 -18.71
N GLY A 98 6.12 24.19 -19.54
CA GLY A 98 6.37 23.56 -20.84
C GLY A 98 6.78 22.08 -20.70
N PHE A 99 7.71 21.77 -19.81
CA PHE A 99 8.11 20.39 -19.55
C PHE A 99 6.92 19.55 -19.05
N LEU A 100 6.15 20.05 -18.07
CA LEU A 100 5.01 19.34 -17.52
C LEU A 100 3.89 19.17 -18.57
N TYR A 101 3.71 20.14 -19.47
CA TYR A 101 2.78 19.97 -20.58
C TYR A 101 3.14 18.77 -21.44
N GLU A 102 4.38 18.69 -21.91
CA GLU A 102 4.85 17.56 -22.73
C GLU A 102 4.80 16.23 -21.97
N PHE A 103 5.22 16.23 -20.70
CA PHE A 103 5.17 15.04 -19.85
C PHE A 103 3.75 14.50 -19.65
N LEU A 104 2.78 15.39 -19.38
CA LEU A 104 1.42 14.98 -19.02
C LEU A 104 0.53 14.71 -20.24
N THR A 105 0.79 15.38 -21.35
CA THR A 105 -0.04 15.27 -22.58
C THR A 105 0.56 14.34 -23.63
N GLY A 106 1.89 14.13 -23.60
CA GLY A 106 2.64 13.45 -24.67
C GLY A 106 2.74 14.26 -25.97
N LYS A 107 2.34 15.54 -25.97
CA LYS A 107 2.37 16.44 -27.16
C LYS A 107 3.53 17.41 -27.02
N GLU A 108 4.31 17.59 -28.08
CA GLU A 108 5.35 18.60 -28.12
C GLU A 108 4.79 20.00 -28.37
N LEU A 109 5.36 21.01 -27.68
CA LEU A 109 5.07 22.42 -27.92
C LEU A 109 5.92 22.95 -29.08
N ALA A 110 5.34 23.79 -29.93
CA ALA A 110 6.05 24.47 -31.01
C ALA A 110 6.80 25.69 -30.46
N ILE A 111 8.05 25.48 -29.98
CA ILE A 111 8.85 26.54 -29.39
C ILE A 111 9.61 27.29 -30.48
N SER A 112 9.37 28.59 -30.59
CA SER A 112 10.06 29.48 -31.54
C SER A 112 11.37 30.04 -30.98
N ALA A 113 11.56 30.07 -29.66
CA ALA A 113 12.73 30.62 -28.98
C ALA A 113 13.57 29.51 -28.34
N GLU A 114 14.90 29.67 -28.35
CA GLU A 114 15.78 28.78 -27.61
C GLU A 114 15.56 28.95 -26.10
N ILE A 115 15.32 27.84 -25.39
CA ILE A 115 15.22 27.84 -23.95
C ILE A 115 16.60 28.02 -23.32
N THR A 116 16.76 29.03 -22.48
CA THR A 116 18.03 29.46 -21.91
C THR A 116 18.07 29.42 -20.39
N GLY A 117 19.19 29.84 -19.81
CA GLY A 117 19.39 29.94 -18.36
C GLY A 117 19.80 28.62 -17.68
N ALA A 118 19.89 28.63 -16.35
CA ALA A 118 20.32 27.49 -15.56
C ALA A 118 19.31 26.34 -15.57
N TYR A 119 19.81 25.11 -15.33
CA TYR A 119 18.94 23.96 -15.05
C TYR A 119 18.24 24.14 -13.71
N ILE A 120 16.97 23.83 -13.68
CA ILE A 120 16.11 23.88 -12.48
C ILE A 120 15.37 22.55 -12.31
N ASP A 121 15.00 22.21 -11.09
CA ASP A 121 14.16 21.04 -10.83
C ASP A 121 12.72 21.29 -11.29
N VAL A 122 12.06 20.27 -11.84
CA VAL A 122 10.65 20.36 -12.25
C VAL A 122 9.74 20.50 -11.04
N LEU A 123 9.90 19.63 -10.03
CA LEU A 123 9.13 19.64 -8.79
C LEU A 123 9.98 20.18 -7.64
N ASP A 124 9.28 20.80 -6.67
CA ASP A 124 9.87 21.26 -5.41
C ASP A 124 10.00 20.09 -4.43
N GLY A 125 11.23 19.62 -4.22
CA GLY A 125 11.54 18.53 -3.28
C GLY A 125 11.26 18.85 -1.80
N LEU A 126 10.99 20.10 -1.44
CA LEU A 126 10.53 20.46 -0.08
C LEU A 126 9.04 20.17 0.11
N LYS A 127 8.27 20.16 -0.97
CA LYS A 127 6.81 19.95 -0.93
C LYS A 127 6.39 18.53 -1.29
N LEU A 128 7.15 17.89 -2.18
CA LEU A 128 6.84 16.56 -2.73
C LEU A 128 8.04 15.63 -2.59
N VAL A 129 7.75 14.34 -2.56
CA VAL A 129 8.77 13.32 -2.83
C VAL A 129 9.14 13.39 -4.31
N VAL A 130 10.44 13.43 -4.58
CA VAL A 130 11.01 13.52 -5.93
C VAL A 130 12.08 12.45 -6.11
N ALA A 131 12.50 12.23 -7.34
CA ALA A 131 13.68 11.40 -7.64
C ALA A 131 14.92 11.91 -6.87
N THR A 132 15.79 10.99 -6.47
CA THR A 132 17.07 11.41 -5.87
C THR A 132 17.93 12.15 -6.89
N PRO A 133 18.89 12.98 -6.45
CA PRO A 133 19.74 13.73 -7.37
C PRO A 133 20.44 12.85 -8.43
N GLU A 134 20.85 11.63 -8.04
CA GLU A 134 21.54 10.66 -8.92
C GLU A 134 20.61 10.09 -10.00
N HIS A 135 19.31 10.06 -9.73
CA HIS A 135 18.28 9.51 -10.63
C HIS A 135 17.45 10.59 -11.33
N SER A 136 17.76 11.88 -11.08
CA SER A 136 17.17 13.00 -11.81
C SER A 136 17.77 13.11 -13.20
N ILE A 137 16.92 13.24 -14.23
CA ILE A 137 17.35 13.22 -15.63
C ILE A 137 17.40 14.65 -16.19
N PRO A 138 18.57 15.14 -16.65
CA PRO A 138 18.65 16.45 -17.27
C PRO A 138 17.95 16.46 -18.63
N ASN A 139 16.94 17.32 -18.77
CA ASN A 139 16.26 17.58 -20.04
C ASN A 139 16.83 18.83 -20.70
N ARG A 140 17.53 18.64 -21.84
CA ARG A 140 18.23 19.74 -22.56
C ARG A 140 17.25 20.71 -23.23
N ARG A 141 16.12 20.19 -23.75
CA ARG A 141 15.12 20.99 -24.44
C ARG A 141 14.54 22.06 -23.51
N TRP A 142 14.19 21.67 -22.29
CA TRP A 142 13.56 22.53 -21.29
C TRP A 142 14.56 23.15 -20.29
N ARG A 143 15.82 22.75 -20.30
CA ARG A 143 16.80 23.10 -19.27
C ARG A 143 16.26 22.89 -17.86
N VAL A 144 15.66 21.73 -17.64
CA VAL A 144 15.19 21.27 -16.34
C VAL A 144 15.88 19.97 -15.97
N ARG A 145 15.94 19.67 -14.68
CA ARG A 145 16.16 18.32 -14.17
C ARG A 145 14.80 17.68 -13.96
N ASP A 146 14.51 16.65 -14.75
CA ASP A 146 13.32 15.82 -14.53
C ASP A 146 13.54 15.00 -13.26
N ASN A 147 13.00 15.53 -12.16
CA ASN A 147 12.99 14.91 -10.84
C ASN A 147 11.61 14.35 -10.48
N LEU A 148 10.72 14.11 -11.45
CA LEU A 148 9.48 13.39 -11.21
C LEU A 148 9.81 11.95 -10.77
N PRO A 149 9.07 11.41 -9.80
CA PRO A 149 9.40 10.08 -9.27
C PRO A 149 8.97 8.92 -10.18
N GLY A 150 8.06 9.15 -11.14
CA GLY A 150 7.51 8.12 -12.03
C GLY A 150 7.61 8.48 -13.51
N THR A 151 6.76 7.84 -14.31
CA THR A 151 6.63 8.04 -15.76
C THR A 151 5.31 8.76 -16.10
N PRO A 152 5.11 9.24 -17.33
CA PRO A 152 3.82 9.76 -17.78
C PRO A 152 2.65 8.77 -17.59
N ASN A 153 2.91 7.48 -17.57
CA ASN A 153 1.89 6.44 -17.42
C ASN A 153 1.57 6.11 -15.96
N PHE A 154 2.51 6.35 -15.04
CA PHE A 154 2.28 6.26 -13.61
C PHE A 154 3.29 7.12 -12.85
N CYS A 155 2.84 8.23 -12.32
CA CYS A 155 3.65 9.18 -11.55
C CYS A 155 2.94 9.52 -10.24
N PRO A 156 3.08 8.68 -9.20
CA PRO A 156 2.42 8.91 -7.92
C PRO A 156 2.99 10.13 -7.20
N ILE A 157 2.12 10.83 -6.48
CA ILE A 157 2.46 11.99 -5.68
C ILE A 157 2.46 11.61 -4.20
N ILE A 158 3.49 12.02 -3.49
CA ILE A 158 3.55 12.00 -2.03
C ILE A 158 3.91 13.41 -1.54
N ARG A 159 2.98 14.02 -0.84
CA ARG A 159 3.16 15.37 -0.30
C ARG A 159 3.93 15.31 1.03
N LYS A 160 4.87 16.23 1.22
CA LYS A 160 5.63 16.39 2.45
C LYS A 160 4.89 17.33 3.39
N ASN A 161 4.09 16.75 4.27
CA ASN A 161 3.47 17.42 5.41
C ASN A 161 4.01 16.79 6.72
N LYS A 162 3.61 17.32 7.86
CA LYS A 162 4.07 16.82 9.18
C LYS A 162 3.86 15.31 9.32
N ASP A 163 2.67 14.82 8.99
CA ASP A 163 2.29 13.41 9.20
C ASP A 163 3.02 12.48 8.22
N SER A 164 3.13 12.86 6.94
CA SER A 164 3.86 12.06 5.96
C SER A 164 5.37 12.05 6.22
N ILE A 165 5.96 13.16 6.69
CA ILE A 165 7.36 13.20 7.08
C ILE A 165 7.61 12.28 8.28
N GLN A 166 6.73 12.30 9.28
CA GLN A 166 6.78 11.39 10.42
C GLN A 166 6.63 9.93 9.97
N ALA A 167 5.69 9.64 9.09
CA ALA A 167 5.51 8.30 8.53
C ALA A 167 6.74 7.80 7.77
N MET A 168 7.34 8.65 6.94
CA MET A 168 8.54 8.34 6.18
C MET A 168 9.81 8.21 7.05
N SER A 169 9.82 8.77 8.25
CA SER A 169 10.92 8.65 9.22
C SER A 169 10.82 7.42 10.12
N LEU A 170 9.78 6.58 9.96
CA LEU A 170 9.65 5.36 10.75
C LEU A 170 10.79 4.39 10.42
N ASP A 171 11.61 4.07 11.42
CA ASP A 171 12.66 3.05 11.32
C ASP A 171 12.10 1.69 11.73
N VAL A 172 11.76 0.88 10.73
CA VAL A 172 11.24 -0.48 10.92
C VAL A 172 12.30 -1.39 11.51
N SER A 173 13.58 -1.19 11.13
CA SER A 173 14.69 -2.00 11.65
C SER A 173 14.90 -1.75 13.14
N GLU A 174 14.79 -0.50 13.60
CA GLU A 174 14.89 -0.14 15.01
C GLU A 174 13.77 -0.81 15.82
N LEU A 175 12.52 -0.76 15.34
CA LEU A 175 11.40 -1.42 16.02
C LEU A 175 11.58 -2.94 16.17
N ILE A 176 12.13 -3.59 15.14
CA ILE A 176 12.46 -5.04 15.19
C ILE A 176 13.60 -5.28 16.16
N ASN A 177 14.63 -4.44 16.18
CA ASN A 177 15.74 -4.55 17.13
C ASN A 177 15.29 -4.39 18.58
N ASP A 178 14.33 -3.50 18.86
CA ASP A 178 13.75 -3.37 20.20
C ASP A 178 13.09 -4.67 20.66
N LEU A 179 12.37 -5.37 19.76
CA LEU A 179 11.84 -6.70 20.05
C LEU A 179 12.95 -7.74 20.26
N ALA A 180 14.03 -7.67 19.48
CA ALA A 180 15.16 -8.57 19.63
C ALA A 180 15.88 -8.38 20.99
N ILE A 181 15.98 -7.15 21.46
CA ILE A 181 16.50 -6.84 22.81
C ILE A 181 15.59 -7.39 23.90
N GLU A 182 14.25 -7.28 23.75
CA GLU A 182 13.28 -7.74 24.75
C GLU A 182 13.18 -9.29 24.82
N PHE A 183 13.22 -9.97 23.68
CA PHE A 183 12.92 -11.40 23.58
C PHE A 183 14.11 -12.29 23.23
N GLY A 184 15.19 -11.72 22.70
CA GLY A 184 16.34 -12.43 22.15
C GLY A 184 16.14 -12.86 20.69
N ASP A 185 17.21 -12.78 19.90
CA ASP A 185 17.21 -13.11 18.47
C ASP A 185 16.73 -14.54 18.19
N GLU A 186 17.11 -15.51 19.03
CA GLU A 186 16.75 -16.92 18.85
C GLU A 186 15.24 -17.15 18.91
N LEU A 187 14.54 -16.46 19.82
CA LEU A 187 13.09 -16.58 19.96
C LEU A 187 12.38 -15.95 18.77
N LEU A 188 12.83 -14.77 18.32
CA LEU A 188 12.27 -14.11 17.13
C LEU A 188 12.50 -14.95 15.87
N MET A 189 13.65 -15.55 15.70
CA MET A 189 13.94 -16.45 14.58
C MET A 189 13.06 -17.71 14.60
N ARG A 190 12.75 -18.25 15.78
CA ARG A 190 11.81 -19.38 15.91
C ARG A 190 10.37 -19.00 15.59
N SER A 191 9.99 -17.74 15.81
CA SER A 191 8.64 -17.24 15.52
C SER A 191 8.41 -16.96 14.03
N GLU A 192 9.46 -16.88 13.21
CA GLU A 192 9.39 -16.54 11.78
C GLU A 192 8.44 -17.47 10.99
N VAL A 193 8.55 -18.79 11.19
CA VAL A 193 7.68 -19.74 10.49
C VAL A 193 6.21 -19.51 10.84
N TRP A 194 5.91 -19.20 12.09
CA TRP A 194 4.57 -18.88 12.55
C TRP A 194 4.07 -17.57 12.00
N MET A 195 4.90 -16.53 11.98
CA MET A 195 4.56 -15.21 11.43
C MET A 195 4.27 -15.30 9.95
N THR A 196 5.08 -16.04 9.19
CA THR A 196 4.87 -16.27 7.74
C THR A 196 3.57 -17.02 7.47
N LEU A 197 3.28 -18.07 8.21
CA LEU A 197 2.03 -18.82 8.08
C LEU A 197 0.82 -17.97 8.48
N ARG A 198 0.97 -17.17 9.53
CA ARG A 198 -0.05 -16.26 10.03
C ARG A 198 -0.35 -15.15 9.01
N GLU A 199 0.68 -14.54 8.41
CA GLU A 199 0.51 -13.58 7.31
C GLU A 199 -0.27 -14.22 6.17
N SER A 200 0.12 -15.40 5.74
CA SER A 200 -0.55 -16.11 4.66
C SER A 200 -2.02 -16.40 4.97
N LYS A 201 -2.32 -17.00 6.12
CA LYS A 201 -3.68 -17.34 6.53
C LYS A 201 -4.58 -16.09 6.62
N SER A 202 -4.05 -15.06 7.24
CA SER A 202 -4.78 -13.79 7.42
C SER A 202 -5.00 -13.07 6.09
N SER A 203 -4.04 -13.13 5.18
CA SER A 203 -4.18 -12.59 3.83
C SER A 203 -5.33 -13.27 3.06
N PHE A 204 -5.48 -14.59 3.20
CA PHE A 204 -6.63 -15.31 2.63
C PHE A 204 -7.95 -14.99 3.36
N ALA A 205 -7.92 -14.77 4.67
CA ALA A 205 -9.10 -14.39 5.44
C ALA A 205 -9.64 -13.01 5.02
N ILE A 206 -8.78 -12.06 4.66
CA ILE A 206 -9.17 -10.76 4.13
C ILE A 206 -9.97 -10.91 2.83
N GLU A 207 -9.61 -11.87 1.98
CA GLU A 207 -10.30 -12.18 0.72
C GLU A 207 -11.51 -13.12 0.88
N GLY A 208 -11.86 -13.53 2.11
CA GLY A 208 -12.97 -14.46 2.36
C GLY A 208 -12.64 -15.95 2.05
N GLU A 209 -11.36 -16.30 1.89
CA GLU A 209 -10.89 -17.64 1.50
C GLU A 209 -10.10 -18.35 2.64
N ALA A 210 -10.45 -18.13 3.89
CA ALA A 210 -9.72 -18.62 5.07
C ALA A 210 -9.63 -20.16 5.20
N ASP A 211 -10.48 -20.90 4.50
CA ASP A 211 -10.58 -22.37 4.51
C ASP A 211 -9.72 -23.06 3.43
N GLN A 212 -9.02 -22.30 2.58
CA GLN A 212 -8.22 -22.80 1.47
C GLN A 212 -6.80 -23.22 1.92
N LEU A 213 -6.67 -24.27 2.74
CA LEU A 213 -5.40 -24.67 3.37
C LEU A 213 -4.24 -24.87 2.41
N ASP A 214 -4.47 -25.52 1.27
CA ASP A 214 -3.43 -25.73 0.25
C ASP A 214 -2.91 -24.41 -0.34
N ARG A 215 -3.78 -23.43 -0.53
CA ARG A 215 -3.41 -22.11 -1.05
C ARG A 215 -2.66 -21.31 0.01
N ILE A 216 -3.11 -21.37 1.27
CA ILE A 216 -2.44 -20.75 2.41
C ILE A 216 -1.00 -21.26 2.52
N GLN A 217 -0.79 -22.58 2.46
CA GLN A 217 0.56 -23.16 2.53
C GLN A 217 1.43 -22.73 1.33
N ARG A 218 0.88 -22.70 0.12
CA ARG A 218 1.63 -22.20 -1.05
C ARG A 218 2.05 -20.75 -0.88
N PHE A 219 1.14 -19.88 -0.44
CA PHE A 219 1.48 -18.47 -0.25
C PHE A 219 2.51 -18.26 0.87
N ALA A 220 2.45 -19.03 1.96
CA ALA A 220 3.50 -19.02 2.98
C ALA A 220 4.86 -19.39 2.39
N ASN A 221 4.92 -20.39 1.51
CA ASN A 221 6.15 -20.78 0.81
C ASN A 221 6.64 -19.67 -0.13
N VAL A 222 5.73 -18.97 -0.82
CA VAL A 222 6.07 -17.82 -1.68
C VAL A 222 6.67 -16.68 -0.83
N LEU A 223 6.02 -16.32 0.28
CA LEU A 223 6.52 -15.31 1.21
C LEU A 223 7.94 -15.64 1.69
N SER A 224 8.17 -16.87 2.13
CA SER A 224 9.49 -17.30 2.66
C SER A 224 10.58 -17.31 1.57
N ARG A 225 10.27 -17.76 0.35
CA ARG A 225 11.27 -18.02 -0.69
C ARG A 225 11.51 -16.85 -1.62
N ARG A 226 10.49 -16.04 -1.92
CA ARG A 226 10.52 -15.00 -2.94
C ARG A 226 10.78 -13.59 -2.40
N THR A 227 10.41 -13.32 -1.13
CA THR A 227 10.54 -11.99 -0.55
C THR A 227 11.97 -11.49 -0.58
N GLY A 228 12.21 -10.37 -1.26
CA GLY A 228 13.52 -9.74 -1.43
C GLY A 228 14.44 -10.45 -2.43
N GLN A 229 13.95 -11.46 -3.17
CA GLN A 229 14.79 -12.24 -4.09
C GLN A 229 14.54 -11.88 -5.56
N GLY A 230 15.59 -12.05 -6.38
CA GLY A 230 15.49 -11.86 -7.84
C GLY A 230 15.19 -10.42 -8.27
N SER A 231 14.62 -10.24 -9.46
CA SER A 231 14.14 -8.95 -9.96
C SER A 231 12.81 -8.55 -9.31
N PHE A 232 12.43 -7.26 -9.43
CA PHE A 232 11.11 -6.81 -8.99
C PHE A 232 10.01 -7.62 -9.70
N PRO A 233 9.03 -8.16 -8.96
CA PRO A 233 7.99 -9.00 -9.53
C PRO A 233 6.86 -8.19 -10.18
N LEU A 234 7.19 -7.20 -10.99
CA LEU A 234 6.26 -6.24 -11.61
C LEU A 234 6.27 -6.29 -13.14
N ASN A 235 6.90 -7.30 -13.73
CA ASN A 235 6.84 -7.57 -15.17
C ASN A 235 5.99 -8.83 -15.47
N GLN A 236 5.60 -9.01 -16.73
CA GLN A 236 4.74 -10.13 -17.16
C GLN A 236 5.25 -11.50 -16.69
N ALA A 237 6.52 -11.81 -16.87
CA ALA A 237 7.09 -13.11 -16.54
C ALA A 237 7.08 -13.36 -15.01
N ALA A 238 7.58 -12.41 -14.24
CA ALA A 238 7.66 -12.52 -12.78
C ALA A 238 6.25 -12.55 -12.13
N LEU A 239 5.30 -11.76 -12.65
CA LEU A 239 3.92 -11.78 -12.18
C LEU A 239 3.24 -13.11 -12.53
N SER A 240 3.49 -13.66 -13.72
CA SER A 240 2.96 -14.96 -14.14
C SER A 240 3.44 -16.08 -13.20
N GLU A 241 4.74 -16.12 -12.89
CA GLU A 241 5.30 -17.08 -11.96
C GLU A 241 4.71 -16.90 -10.54
N LEU A 242 4.73 -15.68 -10.02
CA LEU A 242 4.23 -15.37 -8.68
C LEU A 242 2.75 -15.74 -8.53
N GLN A 243 1.90 -15.35 -9.47
CA GLN A 243 0.48 -15.66 -9.48
C GLN A 243 0.24 -17.19 -9.56
N SER A 244 0.96 -17.89 -10.43
CA SER A 244 0.82 -19.34 -10.58
C SER A 244 1.23 -20.10 -9.32
N GLU A 245 2.26 -19.64 -8.60
CA GLU A 245 2.67 -20.22 -7.34
C GLU A 245 1.64 -19.98 -6.22
N ILE A 246 1.02 -18.80 -6.19
CA ILE A 246 -0.01 -18.45 -5.19
C ILE A 246 -1.30 -19.24 -5.45
N LEU A 247 -1.83 -19.19 -6.67
CA LEU A 247 -3.12 -19.78 -7.02
C LEU A 247 -3.03 -21.31 -7.22
N GLY A 248 -1.88 -21.78 -7.75
CA GLY A 248 -1.68 -23.20 -8.11
C GLY A 248 -2.47 -23.61 -9.35
N LYS A 249 -2.55 -24.92 -9.59
CA LYS A 249 -3.17 -25.51 -10.80
C LYS A 249 -4.71 -25.56 -10.77
N ARG A 250 -5.34 -25.35 -9.63
CA ARG A 250 -6.80 -25.41 -9.47
C ARG A 250 -7.40 -24.00 -9.63
N THR A 251 -7.34 -23.47 -10.82
CA THR A 251 -7.90 -22.17 -11.19
C THR A 251 -8.60 -22.25 -12.53
N THR A 252 -9.52 -21.33 -12.79
CA THR A 252 -10.20 -21.16 -14.07
C THR A 252 -9.42 -20.28 -15.05
N LEU A 253 -8.29 -19.69 -14.59
CA LEU A 253 -7.44 -18.86 -15.44
C LEU A 253 -6.71 -19.74 -16.47
N GLU A 254 -6.77 -19.33 -17.73
CA GLU A 254 -6.03 -19.97 -18.83
C GLU A 254 -4.62 -19.39 -18.97
N GLN A 255 -4.42 -18.12 -18.58
CA GLN A 255 -3.13 -17.44 -18.58
C GLN A 255 -2.90 -16.72 -17.27
N PHE A 256 -1.66 -16.78 -16.79
CA PHE A 256 -1.18 -16.02 -15.61
C PHE A 256 -0.44 -14.76 -16.04
N GLY A 257 -0.29 -13.85 -15.10
CA GLY A 257 0.38 -12.57 -15.26
C GLY A 257 -0.59 -11.43 -15.56
N ILE A 258 -0.16 -10.48 -16.37
CA ILE A 258 -0.96 -9.29 -16.67
C ILE A 258 -2.23 -9.70 -17.43
N ARG A 259 -3.37 -9.32 -16.86
CA ARG A 259 -4.71 -9.60 -17.40
C ARG A 259 -4.91 -9.04 -18.80
N GLN A 260 -5.82 -9.69 -19.53
CA GLN A 260 -6.30 -9.22 -20.82
C GLN A 260 -7.77 -8.78 -20.74
N SER A 261 -8.47 -9.19 -19.69
CA SER A 261 -9.86 -8.85 -19.43
C SER A 261 -10.02 -7.51 -18.74
N PRO A 262 -11.16 -6.81 -18.90
CA PRO A 262 -11.55 -5.72 -18.04
C PRO A 262 -11.80 -6.26 -16.62
N VAL A 263 -11.39 -5.50 -15.61
CA VAL A 263 -11.58 -5.87 -14.20
C VAL A 263 -12.21 -4.73 -13.43
N PHE A 264 -13.17 -5.07 -12.61
CA PHE A 264 -13.72 -4.22 -11.58
C PHE A 264 -13.71 -4.97 -10.23
N VAL A 265 -13.67 -4.23 -9.13
CA VAL A 265 -13.89 -4.76 -7.79
C VAL A 265 -15.32 -4.46 -7.40
N GLY A 266 -16.07 -5.47 -6.97
CA GLY A 266 -17.47 -5.31 -6.63
C GLY A 266 -18.05 -6.55 -5.96
N GLU A 267 -19.32 -6.46 -5.61
CA GLU A 267 -20.09 -7.54 -5.03
C GLU A 267 -21.47 -7.66 -5.68
N VAL A 268 -22.02 -8.86 -5.66
CA VAL A 268 -23.39 -9.10 -6.10
C VAL A 268 -24.32 -8.99 -4.88
N ALA A 269 -25.09 -7.91 -4.81
CA ALA A 269 -26.06 -7.69 -3.76
C ALA A 269 -27.49 -7.71 -4.31
N ARG A 270 -28.34 -8.63 -3.84
CA ARG A 270 -29.78 -8.71 -4.18
C ARG A 270 -30.08 -8.62 -5.68
N TYR A 271 -29.30 -9.36 -6.52
CA TYR A 271 -29.42 -9.38 -7.99
C TYR A 271 -28.92 -8.12 -8.70
N GLN A 272 -28.13 -7.28 -8.06
CA GLN A 272 -27.43 -6.15 -8.69
C GLN A 272 -25.93 -6.25 -8.42
N ASP A 273 -25.14 -6.01 -9.46
CA ASP A 273 -23.70 -5.85 -9.33
C ASP A 273 -23.39 -4.46 -8.78
N ILE A 274 -22.79 -4.41 -7.59
CA ILE A 274 -22.30 -3.16 -6.99
C ILE A 274 -20.81 -3.06 -7.32
N VAL A 275 -20.45 -2.05 -8.12
CA VAL A 275 -19.05 -1.81 -8.51
C VAL A 275 -18.43 -0.79 -7.55
N HIS A 276 -17.40 -1.22 -6.83
CA HIS A 276 -16.67 -0.39 -5.87
C HIS A 276 -15.45 0.28 -6.49
N TYR A 277 -14.86 -0.34 -7.51
CA TYR A 277 -13.69 0.19 -8.22
C TYR A 277 -13.62 -0.37 -9.63
N ILE A 278 -13.29 0.48 -10.60
CA ILE A 278 -12.98 0.09 -11.98
C ILE A 278 -11.48 0.26 -12.19
N ALA A 279 -10.82 -0.82 -12.58
CA ALA A 279 -9.39 -0.84 -12.85
C ALA A 279 -9.07 -0.22 -14.24
N PRO A 280 -7.84 0.30 -14.43
CA PRO A 280 -7.39 0.80 -15.74
C PRO A 280 -7.56 -0.23 -16.85
N PRO A 281 -7.68 0.19 -18.13
CA PRO A 281 -7.72 -0.72 -19.26
C PRO A 281 -6.51 -1.66 -19.29
N ALA A 282 -6.71 -2.92 -19.68
CA ALA A 282 -5.65 -3.93 -19.75
C ALA A 282 -4.45 -3.47 -20.60
N ALA A 283 -4.70 -2.72 -21.66
CA ALA A 283 -3.68 -2.17 -22.54
C ALA A 283 -2.71 -1.18 -21.85
N ASP A 284 -3.16 -0.49 -20.80
CA ASP A 284 -2.35 0.51 -20.08
C ASP A 284 -1.53 -0.13 -18.94
N VAL A 285 -1.92 -1.32 -18.47
CA VAL A 285 -1.38 -1.96 -17.25
C VAL A 285 0.14 -2.13 -17.29
N HIS A 286 0.69 -2.60 -18.42
CA HIS A 286 2.12 -2.83 -18.54
C HIS A 286 2.93 -1.54 -18.35
N ALA A 287 2.54 -0.47 -19.04
CA ALA A 287 3.21 0.83 -18.94
C ALA A 287 3.03 1.49 -17.55
N MET A 288 1.91 1.20 -16.86
CA MET A 288 1.71 1.67 -15.49
C MET A 288 2.62 0.92 -14.51
N LEU A 289 2.78 -0.39 -14.64
CA LEU A 289 3.72 -1.17 -13.83
C LEU A 289 5.18 -0.75 -14.04
N GLU A 290 5.57 -0.43 -15.28
CA GLU A 290 6.88 0.17 -15.56
C GLU A 290 7.06 1.51 -14.82
N GLY A 291 5.99 2.29 -14.67
CA GLY A 291 6.01 3.51 -13.87
C GLY A 291 6.21 3.24 -12.38
N VAL A 292 5.67 2.16 -11.82
CA VAL A 292 5.96 1.73 -10.44
C VAL A 292 7.42 1.32 -10.29
N VAL A 293 7.98 0.56 -11.23
CA VAL A 293 9.41 0.19 -11.23
C VAL A 293 10.28 1.44 -11.30
N THR A 294 9.96 2.35 -12.21
CA THR A 294 10.68 3.64 -12.34
C THR A 294 10.65 4.44 -11.03
N PHE A 295 9.49 4.46 -10.34
CA PHE A 295 9.38 5.10 -9.03
C PHE A 295 10.36 4.47 -8.03
N LEU A 296 10.40 3.14 -7.95
CA LEU A 296 11.30 2.43 -7.05
C LEU A 296 12.79 2.69 -7.38
N GLU A 297 13.13 2.75 -8.65
CA GLU A 297 14.50 3.09 -9.10
C GLU A 297 14.85 4.53 -8.75
N ARG A 298 14.00 5.49 -9.11
CA ARG A 298 14.25 6.93 -8.90
C ARG A 298 14.25 7.36 -7.43
N THR A 299 13.62 6.59 -6.55
CA THR A 299 13.56 6.86 -5.11
C THR A 299 14.44 5.93 -4.27
N LYS A 300 15.37 5.20 -4.90
CA LYS A 300 16.29 4.29 -4.20
C LYS A 300 17.05 5.03 -3.09
N GLY A 301 17.11 4.40 -1.90
CA GLY A 301 17.74 4.97 -0.70
C GLY A 301 16.88 5.98 0.07
N GLN A 302 15.65 6.27 -0.38
CA GLN A 302 14.66 7.00 0.42
C GLN A 302 13.90 6.05 1.35
N SER A 303 12.89 6.58 2.07
CA SER A 303 12.12 5.83 3.08
C SER A 303 11.61 4.47 2.55
N PRO A 304 12.01 3.34 3.16
CA PRO A 304 11.50 2.01 2.80
C PRO A 304 9.98 1.91 2.94
N VAL A 305 9.41 2.55 3.96
CA VAL A 305 7.96 2.58 4.22
C VAL A 305 7.22 3.26 3.09
N MET A 306 7.69 4.41 2.64
CA MET A 306 7.12 5.15 1.52
C MET A 306 7.20 4.35 0.21
N ARG A 307 8.35 3.76 -0.09
CA ARG A 307 8.59 2.96 -1.29
C ARG A 307 7.71 1.70 -1.30
N SER A 308 7.60 1.03 -0.16
CA SER A 308 6.73 -0.13 0.04
C SER A 308 5.25 0.25 -0.15
N ALA A 309 4.81 1.36 0.43
CA ALA A 309 3.43 1.85 0.27
C ALA A 309 3.11 2.14 -1.20
N VAL A 310 3.99 2.85 -1.91
CA VAL A 310 3.76 3.18 -3.33
C VAL A 310 3.73 1.94 -4.21
N ALA A 311 4.65 1.00 -4.01
CA ALA A 311 4.65 -0.24 -4.78
C ALA A 311 3.37 -1.05 -4.55
N ALA A 312 2.98 -1.24 -3.30
CA ALA A 312 1.83 -2.06 -2.93
C ALA A 312 0.50 -1.40 -3.30
N PHE A 313 0.27 -0.14 -2.90
CA PHE A 313 -0.97 0.57 -3.22
C PHE A 313 -1.06 0.98 -4.69
N GLY A 314 0.07 1.30 -5.34
CA GLY A 314 0.10 1.46 -6.80
C GLY A 314 -0.34 0.19 -7.51
N PHE A 315 0.18 -0.96 -7.11
CA PHE A 315 -0.20 -2.26 -7.65
C PHE A 315 -1.70 -2.56 -7.49
N ILE A 316 -2.26 -2.34 -6.28
CA ILE A 316 -3.68 -2.65 -6.06
C ILE A 316 -4.62 -1.74 -6.84
N TYR A 317 -4.25 -0.46 -7.08
CA TYR A 317 -5.04 0.44 -7.92
C TYR A 317 -4.85 0.19 -9.42
N ILE A 318 -3.68 -0.26 -9.88
CA ILE A 318 -3.48 -0.73 -11.26
C ILE A 318 -4.25 -2.04 -11.50
N HIS A 319 -4.36 -2.87 -10.49
CA HIS A 319 -5.09 -4.15 -10.50
C HIS A 319 -4.69 -5.04 -11.67
N PRO A 320 -3.39 -5.39 -11.79
CA PRO A 320 -2.85 -5.96 -13.03
C PRO A 320 -3.22 -7.41 -13.29
N LEU A 321 -3.71 -8.15 -12.30
CA LEU A 321 -4.01 -9.58 -12.40
C LEU A 321 -5.52 -9.80 -12.52
N ALA A 322 -5.91 -10.91 -13.16
CA ALA A 322 -7.31 -11.32 -13.18
C ALA A 322 -7.78 -11.85 -11.81
N ASP A 323 -6.87 -12.43 -11.01
CA ASP A 323 -7.10 -12.87 -9.63
C ASP A 323 -5.80 -12.79 -8.83
N GLY A 324 -5.89 -12.56 -7.52
CA GLY A 324 -4.76 -12.56 -6.60
C GLY A 324 -4.12 -11.19 -6.33
N ASN A 325 -4.71 -10.09 -6.80
CA ASN A 325 -4.17 -8.75 -6.61
C ASN A 325 -3.97 -8.39 -5.14
N GLY A 326 -4.93 -8.68 -4.27
CA GLY A 326 -4.81 -8.39 -2.83
C GLY A 326 -3.65 -9.14 -2.17
N ARG A 327 -3.42 -10.41 -2.53
CA ARG A 327 -2.31 -11.22 -2.02
C ARG A 327 -0.96 -10.70 -2.49
N VAL A 328 -0.84 -10.36 -3.78
CA VAL A 328 0.39 -9.77 -4.33
C VAL A 328 0.64 -8.37 -3.76
N HIS A 329 -0.38 -7.55 -3.57
CA HIS A 329 -0.29 -6.27 -2.87
C HIS A 329 0.39 -6.42 -1.49
N ARG A 330 -0.08 -7.36 -0.66
CA ARG A 330 0.48 -7.60 0.68
C ARG A 330 1.87 -8.26 0.64
N PHE A 331 2.12 -9.12 -0.36
CA PHE A 331 3.47 -9.63 -0.63
C PHE A 331 4.45 -8.50 -0.93
N LEU A 332 4.08 -7.54 -1.78
CA LEU A 332 4.94 -6.42 -2.17
C LEU A 332 5.35 -5.55 -0.98
N ILE A 333 4.52 -5.42 0.05
CA ILE A 333 4.91 -4.69 1.27
C ILE A 333 6.15 -5.31 1.89
N ASN A 334 6.12 -6.61 2.15
CA ASN A 334 7.25 -7.34 2.71
C ASN A 334 8.45 -7.39 1.75
N ASP A 335 8.20 -7.54 0.44
CA ASP A 335 9.23 -7.63 -0.59
C ASP A 335 10.07 -6.36 -0.68
N ILE A 336 9.41 -5.18 -0.72
CA ILE A 336 10.13 -3.90 -0.79
C ILE A 336 10.86 -3.59 0.52
N LEU A 337 10.24 -3.81 1.67
CA LEU A 337 10.91 -3.63 2.97
C LEU A 337 12.18 -4.48 3.09
N ARG A 338 12.16 -5.71 2.55
CA ARG A 338 13.31 -6.59 2.50
C ARG A 338 14.40 -6.09 1.54
N ARG A 339 14.01 -5.64 0.35
CA ARG A 339 14.94 -5.10 -0.66
C ARG A 339 15.64 -3.83 -0.21
N ASP A 340 14.98 -3.04 0.62
CA ASP A 340 15.49 -1.79 1.20
C ASP A 340 16.16 -2.02 2.58
N ASP A 341 16.47 -3.27 2.94
CA ASP A 341 17.14 -3.69 4.18
C ASP A 341 16.43 -3.27 5.48
N ALA A 342 15.16 -2.85 5.40
CA ALA A 342 14.36 -2.48 6.57
C ALA A 342 13.90 -3.71 7.37
N VAL A 343 13.80 -4.88 6.73
CA VAL A 343 13.45 -6.16 7.35
C VAL A 343 14.43 -7.24 6.86
N LYS A 344 15.20 -7.81 7.76
CA LYS A 344 16.19 -8.85 7.42
C LYS A 344 15.53 -10.22 7.21
N ALA A 345 16.13 -11.04 6.30
CA ALA A 345 15.76 -12.44 6.16
C ALA A 345 16.03 -13.21 7.45
N PRO A 346 15.21 -14.19 7.79
CA PRO A 346 14.03 -14.70 7.06
C PRO A 346 12.70 -14.04 7.46
N MET A 347 12.68 -13.04 8.32
CA MET A 347 11.49 -12.44 8.94
C MET A 347 10.46 -11.91 7.91
N ILE A 348 9.19 -12.22 8.12
CA ILE A 348 8.03 -11.66 7.42
C ILE A 348 7.15 -10.95 8.45
N LEU A 349 6.76 -9.71 8.15
CA LEU A 349 5.85 -8.96 9.01
C LEU A 349 4.41 -9.42 8.78
N PRO A 350 3.68 -9.87 9.82
CA PRO A 350 2.33 -10.40 9.69
C PRO A 350 1.26 -9.30 9.62
N ILE A 351 1.40 -8.36 8.69
CA ILE A 351 0.52 -7.18 8.55
C ILE A 351 -0.95 -7.55 8.33
N SER A 352 -1.20 -8.62 7.56
CA SER A 352 -2.55 -9.13 7.31
C SER A 352 -3.21 -9.65 8.59
N SER A 353 -2.43 -10.10 9.56
CA SER A 353 -2.93 -10.58 10.84
C SER A 353 -3.69 -9.49 11.59
N LEU A 354 -3.10 -8.31 11.70
CA LEU A 354 -3.73 -7.18 12.37
C LEU A 354 -5.00 -6.73 11.62
N ILE A 355 -4.93 -6.61 10.28
CA ILE A 355 -6.09 -6.24 9.44
C ILE A 355 -7.25 -7.24 9.60
N SER A 356 -6.96 -8.55 9.69
CA SER A 356 -7.99 -9.58 9.77
C SER A 356 -8.57 -9.80 11.17
N SER A 357 -7.79 -9.48 12.22
CA SER A 357 -8.15 -9.78 13.61
C SER A 357 -8.75 -8.59 14.36
N ASP A 358 -8.43 -7.35 13.96
CA ASP A 358 -8.94 -6.12 14.55
C ASP A 358 -9.97 -5.47 13.61
N PRO A 359 -11.27 -5.43 13.99
CA PRO A 359 -12.30 -4.80 13.17
C PRO A 359 -12.06 -3.32 12.88
N ALA A 360 -11.42 -2.59 13.81
CA ALA A 360 -11.09 -1.17 13.60
C ALA A 360 -9.99 -1.02 12.54
N GLU A 361 -8.96 -1.88 12.58
CA GLU A 361 -7.90 -1.89 11.57
C GLU A 361 -8.44 -2.33 10.20
N ARG A 362 -9.34 -3.32 10.16
CA ARG A 362 -10.03 -3.71 8.92
C ARG A 362 -10.77 -2.53 8.31
N HIS A 363 -11.53 -1.80 9.12
CA HIS A 363 -12.24 -0.61 8.65
C HIS A 363 -11.29 0.48 8.16
N MET A 364 -10.14 0.67 8.83
CA MET A 364 -9.12 1.63 8.38
C MET A 364 -8.51 1.21 7.04
N TYR A 365 -8.22 -0.09 6.86
CA TYR A 365 -7.72 -0.63 5.58
C TYR A 365 -8.72 -0.41 4.43
N ASP A 366 -9.99 -0.70 4.66
CA ASP A 366 -11.03 -0.49 3.65
C ASP A 366 -11.19 1.01 3.33
N ARG A 367 -11.16 1.88 4.35
CA ARG A 367 -11.22 3.33 4.17
C ARG A 367 -10.04 3.88 3.36
N ILE A 368 -8.82 3.37 3.56
CA ILE A 368 -7.66 3.86 2.81
C ILE A 368 -7.72 3.48 1.34
N LEU A 369 -8.32 2.33 1.01
CA LEU A 369 -8.62 1.97 -0.38
C LEU A 369 -9.70 2.89 -0.97
N ASP A 370 -10.71 3.23 -0.19
CA ASP A 370 -11.81 4.13 -0.55
C ASP A 370 -11.38 5.59 -0.81
N GLU A 371 -10.22 6.02 -0.30
CA GLU A 371 -9.69 7.38 -0.55
C GLU A 371 -9.50 7.67 -2.06
N VAL A 372 -9.26 6.65 -2.85
CA VAL A 372 -9.17 6.75 -4.32
C VAL A 372 -10.43 6.20 -4.99
N SER A 373 -10.89 5.01 -4.59
CA SER A 373 -11.97 4.31 -5.28
C SER A 373 -13.30 5.06 -5.21
N ARG A 374 -13.66 5.60 -4.06
CA ARG A 374 -14.95 6.30 -3.88
C ARG A 374 -15.09 7.57 -4.73
N PRO A 375 -14.16 8.56 -4.69
CA PRO A 375 -14.27 9.73 -5.56
C PRO A 375 -14.17 9.38 -7.05
N LEU A 376 -13.35 8.39 -7.40
CA LEU A 376 -13.28 7.91 -8.78
C LEU A 376 -14.63 7.35 -9.24
N MET A 377 -15.23 6.45 -8.49
CA MET A 377 -16.52 5.85 -8.85
C MET A 377 -17.66 6.87 -8.90
N GLN A 378 -17.63 7.89 -8.05
CA GLN A 378 -18.59 9.00 -8.13
C GLN A 378 -18.47 9.76 -9.46
N SER A 379 -17.25 9.97 -9.96
CA SER A 379 -16.99 10.63 -11.25
C SER A 379 -17.34 9.77 -12.46
N LEU A 380 -17.39 8.45 -12.28
CA LEU A 380 -17.66 7.46 -13.33
C LEU A 380 -19.12 6.98 -13.36
N ALA A 381 -20.00 7.59 -12.58
CA ALA A 381 -21.39 7.21 -12.53
C ALA A 381 -22.05 7.28 -13.93
N GLY A 382 -22.65 6.17 -14.37
CA GLY A 382 -23.29 6.06 -15.69
C GLY A 382 -22.32 5.87 -16.87
N LEU A 383 -21.02 5.70 -16.62
CA LEU A 383 -20.02 5.45 -17.66
C LEU A 383 -19.64 3.96 -17.79
N TYR A 384 -20.37 3.07 -17.17
CA TYR A 384 -20.19 1.62 -17.31
C TYR A 384 -21.53 0.90 -17.32
N GLU A 385 -21.56 -0.27 -17.93
CA GLU A 385 -22.74 -1.12 -18.02
C GLU A 385 -22.36 -2.60 -18.08
N PHE A 386 -23.36 -3.45 -17.91
CA PHE A 386 -23.25 -4.90 -18.10
C PHE A 386 -24.12 -5.30 -19.28
N GLU A 387 -23.50 -5.77 -20.35
CA GLU A 387 -24.19 -6.23 -21.55
C GLU A 387 -24.88 -7.58 -21.35
N ALA A 388 -25.84 -7.90 -22.23
CA ALA A 388 -26.47 -9.22 -22.24
C ALA A 388 -25.52 -10.35 -22.74
N THR A 389 -24.52 -10.00 -23.53
CA THR A 389 -23.55 -10.93 -24.12
C THR A 389 -22.22 -10.91 -23.37
N TYR A 390 -21.62 -12.11 -23.23
CA TYR A 390 -20.31 -12.25 -22.59
C TYR A 390 -19.21 -12.40 -23.64
N THR A 391 -18.12 -11.68 -23.44
CA THR A 391 -16.87 -11.85 -24.19
C THR A 391 -15.91 -12.73 -23.39
N THR A 392 -15.27 -13.70 -24.04
CA THR A 392 -14.19 -14.51 -23.44
C THR A 392 -12.85 -13.91 -23.84
N TYR A 393 -12.03 -13.58 -22.84
CA TYR A 393 -10.70 -12.97 -23.01
C TYR A 393 -9.61 -14.05 -23.01
N ALA A 394 -8.40 -13.69 -23.46
CA ALA A 394 -7.28 -14.63 -23.58
C ALA A 394 -6.77 -15.16 -22.23
N ASP A 395 -7.07 -14.50 -21.12
CA ASP A 395 -6.79 -14.96 -19.75
C ASP A 395 -7.82 -15.99 -19.23
N GLY A 396 -8.81 -16.37 -20.05
CA GLY A 396 -9.88 -17.31 -19.70
C GLY A 396 -11.08 -16.67 -19.00
N ILE A 397 -11.01 -15.37 -18.73
CA ILE A 397 -12.10 -14.64 -18.06
C ILE A 397 -13.23 -14.37 -19.06
N ARG A 398 -14.46 -14.64 -18.61
CA ARG A 398 -15.69 -14.25 -19.31
C ARG A 398 -16.28 -13.03 -18.62
N SER A 399 -16.40 -11.93 -19.36
CA SER A 399 -16.98 -10.69 -18.82
C SER A 399 -17.97 -10.09 -19.81
N ASN A 400 -19.03 -9.49 -19.28
CA ASN A 400 -19.98 -8.65 -20.00
C ASN A 400 -19.90 -7.19 -19.54
N PHE A 401 -18.88 -6.85 -18.74
CA PHE A 401 -18.63 -5.52 -18.25
C PHE A 401 -18.04 -4.65 -19.36
N VAL A 402 -18.64 -3.49 -19.59
CA VAL A 402 -18.20 -2.49 -20.56
C VAL A 402 -18.03 -1.15 -19.86
N PHE A 403 -16.89 -0.51 -20.11
CA PHE A 403 -16.54 0.77 -19.52
C PHE A 403 -16.26 1.81 -20.62
N HIS A 404 -16.88 2.99 -20.51
CA HIS A 404 -16.81 4.07 -21.50
C HIS A 404 -16.08 5.33 -20.97
N GLY A 405 -15.57 5.27 -19.73
CA GLY A 405 -15.01 6.42 -19.01
C GLY A 405 -13.49 6.49 -18.99
N ASP A 406 -12.77 5.79 -19.88
CA ASP A 406 -11.31 5.71 -19.87
C ASP A 406 -10.62 7.08 -19.86
N ASP A 407 -11.05 8.00 -20.71
CA ASP A 407 -10.48 9.34 -20.77
C ASP A 407 -10.74 10.17 -19.50
N ASN A 408 -11.85 9.90 -18.81
CA ASN A 408 -12.22 10.57 -17.56
C ASN A 408 -11.35 10.07 -16.40
N ALA A 409 -11.14 8.75 -16.29
CA ALA A 409 -10.44 8.11 -15.19
C ALA A 409 -8.91 8.12 -15.35
N ARG A 410 -8.41 8.19 -16.59
CA ARG A 410 -6.98 8.06 -16.92
C ARG A 410 -6.08 9.01 -16.13
N HIS A 411 -6.51 10.24 -15.91
CA HIS A 411 -5.75 11.22 -15.15
C HIS A 411 -5.55 10.79 -13.70
N THR A 412 -6.61 10.27 -13.08
CA THR A 412 -6.59 9.79 -11.70
C THR A 412 -5.72 8.54 -11.57
N TRP A 413 -5.94 7.51 -12.39
CA TRP A 413 -5.16 6.27 -12.31
C TRP A 413 -3.65 6.48 -12.45
N ARG A 414 -3.24 7.44 -13.31
CA ARG A 414 -1.81 7.69 -13.61
C ARG A 414 -1.13 8.60 -12.60
N LEU A 415 -1.88 9.44 -11.88
CA LEU A 415 -1.35 10.56 -11.10
C LEU A 415 -1.87 10.55 -9.65
N LEU A 416 -1.92 9.36 -9.04
CA LEU A 416 -2.45 9.13 -7.70
C LEU A 416 -1.68 9.92 -6.62
N ASP A 417 -2.40 10.58 -5.73
CA ASP A 417 -1.82 11.06 -4.46
C ASP A 417 -1.89 9.93 -3.42
N LEU A 418 -0.75 9.30 -3.15
CA LEU A 418 -0.62 8.17 -2.21
C LEU A 418 -0.12 8.61 -0.82
N THR A 419 -0.20 9.89 -0.49
CA THR A 419 0.27 10.42 0.81
C THR A 419 -0.41 9.73 1.99
N LYS A 420 -1.73 9.53 1.93
CA LYS A 420 -2.49 8.87 2.99
C LYS A 420 -2.16 7.40 3.12
N GLN A 421 -1.88 6.72 2.01
CA GLN A 421 -1.45 5.32 1.99
C GLN A 421 -0.09 5.12 2.65
N VAL A 422 0.84 6.06 2.46
CA VAL A 422 2.15 6.06 3.16
C VAL A 422 1.95 6.22 4.66
N ILE A 423 1.11 7.17 5.09
CA ILE A 423 0.79 7.39 6.51
C ILE A 423 0.14 6.16 7.13
N TYR A 424 -0.83 5.57 6.43
CA TYR A 424 -1.51 4.36 6.87
C TYR A 424 -0.55 3.18 7.03
N LEU A 425 0.30 2.92 6.02
CA LEU A 425 1.24 1.80 6.09
C LEU A 425 2.24 1.97 7.25
N ALA A 426 2.75 3.17 7.49
CA ALA A 426 3.61 3.44 8.64
C ALA A 426 2.93 3.09 9.97
N HIS A 427 1.67 3.50 10.13
CA HIS A 427 0.87 3.17 11.30
C HIS A 427 0.66 1.65 11.44
N LEU A 428 0.26 0.97 10.37
CA LEU A 428 0.06 -0.48 10.33
C LEU A 428 1.33 -1.24 10.71
N LEU A 429 2.48 -0.87 10.13
CA LEU A 429 3.78 -1.50 10.44
C LEU A 429 4.18 -1.31 11.91
N ALA A 430 4.04 -0.08 12.43
CA ALA A 430 4.37 0.19 13.82
C ALA A 430 3.49 -0.62 14.80
N ARG A 431 2.18 -0.72 14.54
CA ARG A 431 1.27 -1.54 15.34
C ARG A 431 1.56 -3.04 15.20
N THR A 432 1.80 -3.52 13.98
CA THR A 432 2.13 -4.92 13.74
C THR A 432 3.34 -5.34 14.56
N ILE A 433 4.40 -4.52 14.60
CA ILE A 433 5.63 -4.86 15.33
C ILE A 433 5.43 -4.70 16.85
N ARG A 434 4.92 -3.56 17.30
CA ARG A 434 4.81 -3.24 18.74
C ARG A 434 3.72 -4.01 19.48
N GLU A 435 2.64 -4.38 18.80
CA GLU A 435 1.48 -5.04 19.40
C GLU A 435 1.46 -6.53 19.01
N ASP A 436 1.22 -6.83 17.73
CA ASP A 436 0.94 -8.19 17.25
C ASP A 436 2.16 -9.13 17.36
N MET A 437 3.34 -8.70 16.88
CA MET A 437 4.56 -9.52 16.98
C MET A 437 5.06 -9.62 18.42
N ARG A 438 4.92 -8.57 19.21
CA ARG A 438 5.27 -8.60 20.63
C ARG A 438 4.40 -9.56 21.42
N GLU A 439 3.08 -9.54 21.19
CA GLU A 439 2.13 -10.45 21.82
C GLU A 439 2.43 -11.92 21.47
N GLU A 440 2.73 -12.21 20.21
CA GLU A 440 3.14 -13.53 19.75
C GLU A 440 4.45 -13.99 20.41
N SER A 441 5.44 -13.11 20.49
CA SER A 441 6.73 -13.41 21.12
C SER A 441 6.59 -13.69 22.61
N LEU A 442 5.73 -12.95 23.30
CA LEU A 442 5.36 -13.21 24.70
C LEU A 442 4.74 -14.59 24.86
N TYR A 443 3.79 -14.94 23.97
CA TYR A 443 3.15 -16.25 24.01
C TYR A 443 4.15 -17.40 23.82
N ILE A 444 5.01 -17.31 22.80
CA ILE A 444 6.03 -18.34 22.52
C ILE A 444 7.00 -18.50 23.72
N ARG A 445 7.42 -17.38 24.34
CA ARG A 445 8.28 -17.38 25.53
C ARG A 445 7.59 -18.07 26.71
N SER A 446 6.36 -17.69 27.01
CA SER A 446 5.56 -18.27 28.10
C SER A 446 5.31 -19.76 27.88
N HIS A 447 5.00 -20.15 26.65
CA HIS A 447 4.82 -21.55 26.29
C HIS A 447 6.09 -22.38 26.48
N ALA A 448 7.26 -21.85 26.08
CA ALA A 448 8.55 -22.52 26.30
C ALA A 448 8.90 -22.65 27.81
N GLN A 449 8.58 -21.62 28.61
CA GLN A 449 8.75 -21.65 30.06
C GLN A 449 7.83 -22.70 30.71
N ALA A 450 6.56 -22.74 30.29
CA ALA A 450 5.59 -23.74 30.76
C ALA A 450 6.04 -25.15 30.44
N ARG A 451 6.51 -25.41 29.20
CA ARG A 451 7.09 -26.72 28.82
C ARG A 451 8.23 -27.14 29.75
N LYS A 452 9.18 -26.23 30.01
CA LYS A 452 10.32 -26.51 30.88
C LYS A 452 9.86 -26.84 32.30
N ALA A 453 8.96 -26.04 32.86
CA ALA A 453 8.45 -26.25 34.21
C ALA A 453 7.64 -27.55 34.35
N ILE A 454 6.84 -27.93 33.33
CA ILE A 454 6.12 -29.21 33.34
C ILE A 454 7.07 -30.40 33.32
N LYS A 455 8.19 -30.35 32.55
CA LYS A 455 9.21 -31.41 32.52
C LYS A 455 9.89 -31.60 33.87
N GLU A 456 10.00 -30.55 34.66
CA GLU A 456 10.54 -30.67 36.05
C GLU A 456 9.57 -31.35 37.00
N ILE A 457 8.25 -31.39 36.70
CA ILE A 457 7.22 -32.03 37.51
C ILE A 457 7.00 -33.49 37.06
N VAL A 458 6.88 -33.69 35.73
CA VAL A 458 6.60 -35.01 35.14
C VAL A 458 7.34 -35.16 33.81
N GLU A 459 8.06 -36.28 33.65
CA GLU A 459 8.70 -36.65 32.40
C GLU A 459 7.64 -37.07 31.37
N MET A 460 7.48 -36.27 30.30
CA MET A 460 6.60 -36.61 29.19
C MET A 460 7.05 -35.98 27.87
N PRO A 461 6.66 -36.56 26.70
CA PRO A 461 7.00 -36.01 25.39
C PRO A 461 6.43 -34.63 25.18
N ASP A 462 7.13 -33.74 24.42
CA ASP A 462 6.73 -32.38 24.13
C ASP A 462 5.32 -32.28 23.55
N ILE A 463 4.93 -33.20 22.66
CA ILE A 463 3.58 -33.26 22.07
C ILE A 463 2.50 -33.42 23.16
N GLN A 464 2.76 -34.20 24.19
CA GLN A 464 1.83 -34.37 25.30
C GLN A 464 1.80 -33.13 26.17
N ILE A 465 2.96 -32.51 26.44
CA ILE A 465 3.03 -31.24 27.18
C ILE A 465 2.20 -30.15 26.48
N ASP A 466 2.34 -30.00 25.16
CA ASP A 466 1.55 -29.02 24.40
C ASP A 466 0.05 -29.27 24.47
N ARG A 467 -0.36 -30.52 24.54
CA ARG A 467 -1.77 -30.88 24.73
C ARG A 467 -2.25 -30.54 26.14
N VAL A 468 -1.39 -30.76 27.14
CA VAL A 468 -1.68 -30.38 28.53
C VAL A 468 -1.83 -28.87 28.66
N ILE A 469 -0.89 -28.08 28.14
CA ILE A 469 -0.94 -26.62 28.15
C ILE A 469 -2.26 -26.16 27.52
N ARG A 470 -2.56 -26.60 26.29
CA ARG A 470 -3.82 -26.26 25.60
C ARG A 470 -5.08 -26.68 26.38
N SER A 471 -5.03 -27.82 27.07
CA SER A 471 -6.17 -28.28 27.85
C SER A 471 -6.38 -27.43 29.10
N VAL A 472 -5.33 -27.01 29.79
CA VAL A 472 -5.43 -26.11 30.95
C VAL A 472 -6.03 -24.77 30.52
N GLU A 473 -5.55 -24.22 29.40
CA GLU A 473 -6.05 -22.96 28.82
C GLU A 473 -7.54 -23.05 28.44
N SER A 474 -7.94 -24.12 27.71
CA SER A 474 -9.32 -24.25 27.20
C SER A 474 -10.34 -24.68 28.25
N ASN A 475 -9.91 -25.33 29.35
CA ASN A 475 -10.78 -25.87 30.39
C ASN A 475 -10.65 -25.13 31.74
N GLN A 476 -10.08 -23.92 31.74
CA GLN A 476 -9.92 -23.11 32.96
C GLN A 476 -9.24 -23.89 34.10
N GLY A 477 -8.12 -24.56 33.80
CA GLY A 477 -7.36 -25.33 34.76
C GLY A 477 -7.91 -26.72 35.10
N LYS A 478 -9.09 -27.11 34.58
CA LYS A 478 -9.70 -28.43 34.87
C LYS A 478 -9.10 -29.51 33.97
N LEU A 479 -8.79 -30.67 34.56
CA LEU A 479 -8.33 -31.84 33.81
C LEU A 479 -9.47 -32.39 32.94
N SER A 480 -9.22 -32.52 31.64
CA SER A 480 -10.20 -33.10 30.72
C SER A 480 -10.27 -34.63 30.87
N ASN A 481 -11.45 -35.22 30.69
CA ASN A 481 -11.64 -36.69 30.74
C ASN A 481 -10.78 -37.43 29.67
N MET A 482 -10.45 -36.78 28.57
CA MET A 482 -9.63 -37.35 27.53
C MET A 482 -8.16 -37.45 27.99
N LEU A 483 -7.59 -36.36 28.51
CA LEU A 483 -6.21 -36.35 29.02
C LEU A 483 -6.04 -37.26 30.24
N SER A 484 -7.02 -37.33 31.13
CA SER A 484 -6.99 -38.21 32.30
C SER A 484 -6.88 -39.70 31.93
N LYS A 485 -7.54 -40.10 30.80
CA LYS A 485 -7.44 -41.48 30.28
C LYS A 485 -6.16 -41.78 29.54
N GLU A 486 -5.67 -40.80 28.76
CA GLU A 486 -4.47 -40.98 27.95
C GLU A 486 -3.15 -40.90 28.77
N ILE A 487 -3.15 -40.06 29.81
CA ILE A 487 -1.99 -39.79 30.66
C ILE A 487 -2.40 -40.01 32.14
N PRO A 488 -2.47 -41.24 32.61
CA PRO A 488 -3.03 -41.59 33.93
C PRO A 488 -2.39 -40.84 35.11
N ILE A 489 -1.07 -40.53 35.03
CA ILE A 489 -0.36 -39.80 36.09
C ILE A 489 -0.97 -38.41 36.38
N LEU A 490 -1.68 -37.80 35.41
CA LEU A 490 -2.35 -36.52 35.60
C LEU A 490 -3.59 -36.59 36.50
N GLN A 491 -4.08 -37.79 36.85
CA GLN A 491 -5.14 -37.99 37.81
C GLN A 491 -4.68 -37.75 39.26
N GLU A 492 -3.38 -37.79 39.51
CA GLU A 492 -2.80 -37.43 40.80
C GLU A 492 -2.98 -35.92 41.02
N THR A 493 -3.85 -35.55 41.97
CA THR A 493 -4.26 -34.17 42.21
C THR A 493 -3.09 -33.24 42.44
N PHE A 494 -2.11 -33.67 43.21
CA PHE A 494 -0.92 -32.83 43.48
C PHE A 494 -0.06 -32.59 42.25
N ILE A 495 0.00 -33.53 41.31
CA ILE A 495 0.72 -33.39 40.03
C ILE A 495 -0.03 -32.43 39.15
N TRP A 496 -1.36 -32.59 39.00
CA TRP A 496 -2.18 -31.72 38.18
C TRP A 496 -2.16 -30.27 38.68
N ASP A 497 -2.33 -30.07 40.00
CA ASP A 497 -2.29 -28.74 40.62
C ASP A 497 -0.93 -28.05 40.42
N ALA A 498 0.18 -28.83 40.54
CA ALA A 498 1.52 -28.31 40.28
C ALA A 498 1.70 -27.91 38.81
N ILE A 499 1.20 -28.71 37.86
CA ILE A 499 1.21 -28.38 36.42
C ILE A 499 0.39 -27.12 36.12
N VAL A 500 -0.84 -27.03 36.64
CA VAL A 500 -1.68 -25.83 36.43
C VAL A 500 -0.98 -24.59 36.96
N LYS A 501 -0.42 -24.66 38.18
CA LYS A 501 0.33 -23.56 38.78
C LYS A 501 1.59 -23.18 37.99
N ALA A 502 2.28 -24.16 37.42
CA ALA A 502 3.46 -23.93 36.56
C ALA A 502 3.08 -23.19 35.28
N ILE A 503 1.95 -23.56 34.65
CA ILE A 503 1.41 -22.89 33.47
C ILE A 503 0.97 -21.48 33.83
N GLU A 504 0.17 -21.29 34.89
CA GLU A 504 -0.27 -19.96 35.34
C GLU A 504 0.90 -19.02 35.63
N ASN A 505 1.96 -19.55 36.28
CA ASN A 505 3.15 -18.75 36.54
C ASN A 505 3.89 -18.36 35.25
N ALA A 506 4.01 -19.28 34.28
CA ALA A 506 4.66 -19.00 33.00
C ALA A 506 3.91 -17.96 32.16
N PHE A 507 2.60 -17.90 32.27
CA PHE A 507 1.75 -16.95 31.54
C PHE A 507 1.36 -15.70 32.36
N ARG A 508 1.86 -15.55 33.60
CA ARG A 508 1.51 -14.41 34.47
C ARG A 508 1.91 -13.07 33.88
N ASP A 509 3.07 -12.99 33.24
CA ASP A 509 3.61 -11.80 32.58
C ASP A 509 3.33 -11.81 31.06
N GLY A 510 2.55 -12.79 30.59
CA GLY A 510 2.14 -12.98 29.20
C GLY A 510 0.76 -12.38 28.93
N PRO A 511 0.27 -12.47 27.68
CA PRO A 511 -1.07 -12.07 27.34
C PRO A 511 -2.08 -12.88 28.20
N GLU A 512 -3.14 -12.22 28.67
CA GLU A 512 -4.18 -12.92 29.47
C GLU A 512 -4.60 -14.22 28.80
N MET A 513 -4.79 -15.30 29.58
CA MET A 513 -5.17 -16.63 29.05
C MET A 513 -6.43 -16.63 28.16
N ASN A 514 -7.26 -15.58 28.25
CA ASN A 514 -8.41 -15.37 27.36
C ASN A 514 -8.01 -15.01 25.90
N VAL A 515 -6.82 -14.47 25.67
CA VAL A 515 -6.29 -14.22 24.32
C VAL A 515 -5.91 -15.53 23.64
N VAL A 516 -5.50 -16.53 24.41
CA VAL A 516 -5.15 -17.87 23.95
C VAL A 516 -6.38 -18.60 23.37
N SER A 517 -7.59 -18.33 23.84
CA SER A 517 -8.84 -18.82 23.22
C SER A 517 -9.00 -18.34 21.77
N LYS A 518 -8.52 -17.16 21.43
CA LYS A 518 -8.44 -16.66 20.03
C LYS A 518 -7.49 -17.52 19.17
N TYR A 519 -6.40 -18.05 19.75
CA TYR A 519 -5.43 -18.85 19.03
C TYR A 519 -5.77 -20.35 19.00
N ALA A 520 -6.36 -20.90 20.06
CA ALA A 520 -6.77 -22.30 20.12
C ALA A 520 -7.96 -22.63 19.19
N SER A 521 -8.87 -21.70 18.96
CA SER A 521 -9.97 -21.87 17.98
C SER A 521 -9.46 -21.82 16.53
N ARG A 522 -8.29 -21.22 16.28
CA ARG A 522 -7.68 -21.11 14.94
C ARG A 522 -6.88 -22.35 14.53
N ASN A 523 -6.52 -23.25 15.47
CA ASN A 523 -5.79 -24.49 15.19
C ASN A 523 -6.69 -25.74 15.11
N ARG A 524 -8.02 -25.59 15.08
CA ARG A 524 -8.99 -26.71 14.98
C ARG A 524 -9.48 -27.00 13.57
N THR A 525 -8.87 -26.41 12.53
CA THR A 525 -9.16 -26.81 11.14
C THR A 525 -7.87 -27.17 10.41
#